data_97523fd18c8b182c12d124b8987c692b
#
_entry.id   97523fd18c8b182c12d124b8987c692b
#
_cell.length_a   1.000
_cell.length_b   1.000
_cell.length_c   1.000
_cell.angle_alpha   90.00
_cell.angle_beta   90.00
_cell.angle_gamma   90.00
#
_symmetry.space_group_name_H-M   'P 1'
#
loop_
_entity.id
_entity.type
_entity.pdbx_description
1 polymer ?
#
loop_
_entity_poly.entity_id
_entity_poly.type
_entity_poly.pdbx_seq_one_letter_code
_entity_poly.pdbx_strand_id
1 'polypeptide(L)'
;MKGSLPAAVLEVFERSVTVDYVTIDGHGQPVVRPLTPRYRAGEGRIDVRVPRADADTRVAMLFSDAEAMVLVQGTAHVEDGGGEQLDVHVLPERVYVWSSGDLEAEPQLYDAHVEEVRSAHNEEPEVGHAPPEGGGVVWDERLDALGARHPDAVLAFVGPDGFPFAVRVPVATDREAGVVLVAADPVGAPIEPGLACLCADAPDRRGFHVLGDLDEDRGVWVLRPHRVAPDLAGTAEHARRGR
;
A
#
# COMPACT_ATOMS: atom_id res chain seq x y z
N MET A 1 -5.81 -2.48 -29.89
CA MET A 1 -4.97 -3.65 -29.46
C MET A 1 -5.11 -3.70 -27.95
N LYS A 2 -5.69 -4.75 -27.38
CA LYS A 2 -5.70 -4.95 -25.92
C LYS A 2 -4.23 -5.01 -25.48
N GLY A 3 -3.79 -4.04 -24.69
CA GLY A 3 -2.46 -4.08 -24.11
C GLY A 3 -2.43 -5.22 -23.11
N SER A 4 -1.90 -6.39 -23.51
CA SER A 4 -1.63 -7.44 -22.54
C SER A 4 -0.45 -6.99 -21.69
N LEU A 5 -0.56 -7.16 -20.37
CA LEU A 5 0.55 -6.95 -19.48
C LEU A 5 1.76 -7.81 -19.92
N PRO A 6 2.99 -7.31 -19.73
CA PRO A 6 4.19 -8.08 -20.06
C PRO A 6 4.22 -9.43 -19.34
N ALA A 7 4.79 -10.45 -19.97
CA ALA A 7 4.91 -11.77 -19.39
C ALA A 7 5.61 -11.75 -18.02
N ALA A 8 6.64 -10.92 -17.86
CA ALA A 8 7.35 -10.75 -16.59
C ALA A 8 6.43 -10.26 -15.46
N VAL A 9 5.46 -9.37 -15.74
CA VAL A 9 4.48 -8.92 -14.74
C VAL A 9 3.53 -10.06 -14.35
N LEU A 10 3.06 -10.81 -15.36
CA LEU A 10 2.18 -11.97 -15.12
C LEU A 10 2.87 -13.04 -14.28
N GLU A 11 4.15 -13.29 -14.52
CA GLU A 11 4.95 -14.21 -13.71
C GLU A 11 5.06 -13.76 -12.25
N VAL A 12 5.20 -12.46 -11.97
CA VAL A 12 5.18 -11.93 -10.61
C VAL A 12 3.84 -12.19 -9.95
N PHE A 13 2.72 -11.96 -10.65
CA PHE A 13 1.39 -12.24 -10.11
C PHE A 13 1.16 -13.72 -9.78
N GLU A 14 1.67 -14.61 -10.63
CA GLU A 14 1.53 -16.06 -10.44
C GLU A 14 2.41 -16.61 -9.31
N ARG A 15 3.59 -16.01 -9.11
CA ARG A 15 4.53 -16.43 -8.06
C ARG A 15 4.20 -15.84 -6.69
N SER A 16 3.52 -14.69 -6.64
CA SER A 16 3.26 -13.97 -5.40
C SER A 16 2.22 -14.68 -4.54
N VAL A 17 2.62 -15.06 -3.34
CA VAL A 17 1.75 -15.66 -2.32
C VAL A 17 0.97 -14.60 -1.55
N THR A 18 1.59 -13.43 -1.39
CA THR A 18 1.03 -12.27 -0.68
C THR A 18 1.19 -11.02 -1.52
N VAL A 19 0.30 -10.07 -1.29
CA VAL A 19 0.34 -8.72 -1.85
C VAL A 19 0.03 -7.74 -0.75
N ASP A 20 0.70 -6.59 -0.75
CA ASP A 20 0.34 -5.47 0.10
C ASP A 20 -0.79 -4.69 -0.57
N TYR A 21 -2.01 -4.90 -0.08
CA TYR A 21 -3.22 -4.24 -0.56
C TYR A 21 -3.39 -2.92 0.17
N VAL A 22 -3.51 -1.83 -0.57
CA VAL A 22 -3.58 -0.47 -0.04
C VAL A 22 -4.91 0.17 -0.40
N THR A 23 -5.58 0.68 0.61
CA THR A 23 -6.81 1.48 0.51
C THR A 23 -6.61 2.81 1.23
N ILE A 24 -7.57 3.71 1.08
CA ILE A 24 -7.63 4.99 1.78
C ILE A 24 -8.86 4.94 2.68
N ASP A 25 -8.68 5.17 3.97
CA ASP A 25 -9.81 5.20 4.90
C ASP A 25 -10.64 6.50 4.76
N GLY A 26 -11.77 6.58 5.48
CA GLY A 26 -12.66 7.74 5.45
C GLY A 26 -12.05 9.06 5.97
N HIS A 27 -10.81 9.03 6.46
CA HIS A 27 -10.04 10.19 6.92
C HIS A 27 -8.89 10.55 5.96
N GLY A 28 -8.79 9.87 4.82
CA GLY A 28 -7.71 10.07 3.86
C GLY A 28 -6.41 9.35 4.23
N GLN A 29 -6.42 8.51 5.28
CA GLN A 29 -5.25 7.78 5.73
C GLN A 29 -5.04 6.52 4.88
N PRO A 30 -3.88 6.33 4.25
CA PRO A 30 -3.55 5.06 3.63
C PRO A 30 -3.47 3.93 4.65
N VAL A 31 -4.01 2.77 4.28
CA VAL A 31 -3.99 1.56 5.11
C VAL A 31 -3.45 0.41 4.26
N VAL A 32 -2.43 -0.26 4.76
CA VAL A 32 -1.81 -1.43 4.10
C VAL A 32 -2.31 -2.71 4.73
N ARG A 33 -2.64 -3.72 3.92
CA ARG A 33 -3.00 -5.07 4.40
C ARG A 33 -2.34 -6.15 3.55
N PRO A 34 -1.59 -7.05 4.16
CA PRO A 34 -1.09 -8.23 3.45
C PRO A 34 -2.26 -9.18 3.17
N LEU A 35 -2.52 -9.44 1.89
CA LEU A 35 -3.58 -10.33 1.43
C LEU A 35 -3.02 -11.41 0.49
N THR A 36 -3.80 -12.47 0.26
CA THR A 36 -3.48 -13.49 -0.73
C THR A 36 -4.21 -13.15 -2.04
N PRO A 37 -3.50 -12.77 -3.11
CA PRO A 37 -4.09 -12.45 -4.39
C PRO A 37 -4.37 -13.72 -5.19
N ARG A 38 -5.31 -13.61 -6.13
CA ARG A 38 -5.56 -14.62 -7.17
C ARG A 38 -5.72 -13.94 -8.52
N TYR A 39 -4.71 -14.03 -9.35
CA TYR A 39 -4.78 -13.48 -10.70
C TYR A 39 -5.66 -14.34 -11.61
N ARG A 40 -6.55 -13.70 -12.36
CA ARG A 40 -7.46 -14.31 -13.35
C ARG A 40 -7.02 -13.90 -14.76
N ALA A 41 -6.06 -14.60 -15.31
CA ALA A 41 -5.45 -14.28 -16.60
C ALA A 41 -6.49 -14.12 -17.74
N GLY A 42 -7.52 -14.98 -17.78
CA GLY A 42 -8.56 -14.90 -18.82
C GLY A 42 -9.48 -13.68 -18.69
N GLU A 43 -9.56 -13.08 -17.51
CA GLU A 43 -10.42 -11.95 -17.18
C GLU A 43 -9.62 -10.65 -17.00
N GLY A 44 -8.30 -10.74 -16.88
CA GLY A 44 -7.42 -9.59 -16.67
C GLY A 44 -7.64 -8.89 -15.32
N ARG A 45 -8.09 -9.63 -14.30
CA ARG A 45 -8.41 -9.11 -12.97
C ARG A 45 -7.64 -9.82 -11.86
N ILE A 46 -7.57 -9.19 -10.70
CA ILE A 46 -6.97 -9.75 -9.49
C ILE A 46 -8.05 -9.86 -8.43
N ASP A 47 -8.34 -11.08 -7.98
CA ASP A 47 -9.29 -11.33 -6.90
C ASP A 47 -8.56 -11.31 -5.56
N VAL A 48 -9.15 -10.66 -4.57
CA VAL A 48 -8.72 -10.65 -3.16
C VAL A 48 -9.91 -10.74 -2.24
N ARG A 49 -9.66 -11.13 -1.00
CA ARG A 49 -10.67 -11.10 0.05
C ARG A 49 -10.29 -10.06 1.09
N VAL A 50 -11.15 -9.05 1.28
CA VAL A 50 -10.90 -7.90 2.16
C VAL A 50 -11.91 -7.83 3.29
N PRO A 51 -11.57 -7.26 4.46
CA PRO A 51 -12.55 -6.85 5.45
C PRO A 51 -13.52 -5.81 4.86
N ARG A 52 -14.78 -5.85 5.25
CA ARG A 52 -15.81 -4.91 4.74
C ARG A 52 -15.44 -3.43 4.95
N ALA A 53 -14.69 -3.12 6.00
CA ALA A 53 -14.25 -1.76 6.28
C ALA A 53 -13.25 -1.19 5.25
N ASP A 54 -12.63 -2.06 4.44
CA ASP A 54 -11.58 -1.68 3.49
C ASP A 54 -12.06 -1.77 2.03
N ALA A 55 -13.34 -1.79 1.79
CA ALA A 55 -13.93 -1.83 0.46
C ALA A 55 -13.94 -0.42 -0.16
N ASP A 56 -12.77 0.12 -0.46
CA ASP A 56 -12.62 1.33 -1.26
C ASP A 56 -12.65 0.97 -2.75
N THR A 57 -12.99 1.95 -3.58
CA THR A 57 -13.02 1.79 -5.03
C THR A 57 -11.65 1.99 -5.67
N ARG A 58 -10.82 2.89 -5.12
CA ARG A 58 -9.45 3.10 -5.59
C ARG A 58 -8.47 2.36 -4.70
N VAL A 59 -7.70 1.48 -5.32
CA VAL A 59 -6.78 0.63 -4.58
C VAL A 59 -5.43 0.57 -5.26
N ALA A 60 -4.41 0.24 -4.46
CA ALA A 60 -3.12 -0.18 -4.97
C ALA A 60 -2.77 -1.56 -4.42
N MET A 61 -2.02 -2.32 -5.19
CA MET A 61 -1.55 -3.66 -4.83
C MET A 61 -0.06 -3.75 -5.13
N LEU A 62 0.76 -3.86 -4.10
CA LEU A 62 2.20 -3.99 -4.26
C LEU A 62 2.60 -5.46 -4.16
N PHE A 63 3.06 -5.99 -5.28
CA PHE A 63 3.70 -7.30 -5.38
C PHE A 63 5.21 -7.10 -5.31
N SER A 64 5.88 -7.86 -4.48
CA SER A 64 7.34 -7.81 -4.40
C SER A 64 7.91 -9.20 -4.24
N ASP A 65 8.92 -9.50 -5.04
CA ASP A 65 9.75 -10.69 -4.91
C ASP A 65 11.25 -10.33 -4.98
N ALA A 66 12.11 -11.34 -5.11
CA ALA A 66 13.55 -11.13 -5.19
C ALA A 66 14.00 -10.48 -6.52
N GLU A 67 13.17 -10.44 -7.55
CA GLU A 67 13.53 -10.03 -8.92
C GLU A 67 12.86 -8.73 -9.34
N ALA A 68 11.66 -8.43 -8.81
CA ALA A 68 10.88 -7.28 -9.21
C ALA A 68 9.96 -6.77 -8.10
N MET A 69 9.63 -5.50 -8.18
CA MET A 69 8.56 -4.86 -7.45
C MET A 69 7.53 -4.35 -8.47
N VAL A 70 6.28 -4.75 -8.31
CA VAL A 70 5.19 -4.41 -9.22
C VAL A 70 4.07 -3.77 -8.43
N LEU A 71 3.78 -2.49 -8.70
CA LEU A 71 2.63 -1.80 -8.16
C LEU A 71 1.51 -1.79 -9.21
N VAL A 72 0.35 -2.28 -8.83
CA VAL A 72 -0.88 -2.20 -9.61
C VAL A 72 -1.78 -1.17 -8.96
N GLN A 73 -2.17 -0.14 -9.68
CA GLN A 73 -3.25 0.75 -9.30
C GLN A 73 -4.49 0.38 -10.12
N GLY A 74 -5.65 0.41 -9.50
CA GLY A 74 -6.88 0.04 -10.18
C GLY A 74 -8.14 0.28 -9.36
N THR A 75 -9.25 -0.05 -9.98
CA THR A 75 -10.58 0.05 -9.38
C THR A 75 -11.00 -1.30 -8.80
N ALA A 76 -11.41 -1.27 -7.54
CA ALA A 76 -11.93 -2.42 -6.83
C ALA A 76 -13.46 -2.50 -6.97
N HIS A 77 -13.95 -3.68 -7.33
CA HIS A 77 -15.38 -3.98 -7.41
C HIS A 77 -15.73 -5.07 -6.42
N VAL A 78 -16.69 -4.79 -5.56
CA VAL A 78 -17.18 -5.74 -4.58
C VAL A 78 -18.11 -6.72 -5.27
N GLU A 79 -17.81 -8.02 -5.20
CA GLU A 79 -18.77 -9.08 -5.49
C GLU A 79 -19.59 -9.35 -4.23
N ASP A 80 -20.91 -9.50 -4.37
CA ASP A 80 -21.82 -9.69 -3.25
C ASP A 80 -21.36 -10.86 -2.35
N GLY A 81 -20.83 -10.51 -1.18
CA GLY A 81 -20.41 -11.43 -0.12
C GLY A 81 -21.18 -11.14 1.16
N GLY A 82 -21.95 -12.10 1.64
CA GLY A 82 -22.58 -12.00 2.96
C GLY A 82 -21.54 -12.31 4.05
N GLY A 83 -21.15 -11.31 4.85
CA GLY A 83 -20.26 -11.56 5.99
C GLY A 83 -19.32 -10.39 6.32
N GLU A 84 -18.36 -10.66 7.20
CA GLU A 84 -17.33 -9.71 7.64
C GLU A 84 -16.25 -9.46 6.58
N GLN A 85 -16.13 -10.38 5.61
CA GLN A 85 -15.20 -10.28 4.49
C GLN A 85 -15.95 -10.24 3.17
N LEU A 86 -15.43 -9.45 2.24
CA LEU A 86 -15.94 -9.30 0.90
C LEU A 86 -14.97 -9.92 -0.09
N ASP A 87 -15.50 -10.60 -1.08
CA ASP A 87 -14.73 -10.95 -2.27
C ASP A 87 -14.71 -9.72 -3.18
N VAL A 88 -13.51 -9.27 -3.51
CA VAL A 88 -13.27 -8.06 -4.31
C VAL A 88 -12.43 -8.45 -5.52
N HIS A 89 -12.79 -7.95 -6.69
CA HIS A 89 -11.94 -8.03 -7.86
C HIS A 89 -11.41 -6.64 -8.23
N VAL A 90 -10.12 -6.58 -8.48
CA VAL A 90 -9.42 -5.36 -8.89
C VAL A 90 -9.15 -5.42 -10.38
N LEU A 91 -9.61 -4.38 -11.08
CA LEU A 91 -9.29 -4.16 -12.49
C LEU A 91 -8.07 -3.25 -12.57
N PRO A 92 -6.91 -3.74 -13.05
CA PRO A 92 -5.72 -2.93 -13.22
C PRO A 92 -5.95 -1.78 -14.20
N GLU A 93 -5.53 -0.58 -13.82
CA GLU A 93 -5.53 0.61 -14.68
C GLU A 93 -4.10 1.03 -15.05
N ARG A 94 -3.21 1.02 -14.05
CA ARG A 94 -1.80 1.35 -14.20
C ARG A 94 -0.92 0.34 -13.48
N VAL A 95 0.18 -0.04 -14.11
CA VAL A 95 1.14 -0.97 -13.53
C VAL A 95 2.53 -0.38 -13.62
N TYR A 96 3.16 -0.18 -12.48
CA TYR A 96 4.54 0.29 -12.33
C TYR A 96 5.43 -0.92 -12.04
N VAL A 97 6.55 -1.02 -12.71
CA VAL A 97 7.48 -2.14 -12.56
C VAL A 97 8.89 -1.60 -12.31
N TRP A 98 9.44 -1.92 -11.15
CA TRP A 98 10.84 -1.70 -10.81
C TRP A 98 11.58 -3.03 -10.86
N SER A 99 12.81 -3.02 -11.39
CA SER A 99 13.72 -4.16 -11.23
C SER A 99 14.13 -4.25 -9.76
N SER A 100 14.20 -5.46 -9.22
CA SER A 100 14.57 -5.67 -7.83
C SER A 100 15.93 -5.05 -7.51
N GLY A 101 15.99 -4.32 -6.40
CA GLY A 101 17.19 -3.70 -5.88
C GLY A 101 17.59 -2.38 -6.55
N ASP A 102 16.87 -1.92 -7.57
CA ASP A 102 17.14 -0.66 -8.26
C ASP A 102 15.97 0.32 -8.11
N LEU A 103 15.84 0.89 -6.91
CA LEU A 103 14.87 1.98 -6.63
C LEU A 103 15.33 3.32 -7.20
N GLU A 104 16.57 3.42 -7.69
CA GLU A 104 17.12 4.61 -8.32
C GLU A 104 16.77 4.70 -9.82
N ALA A 105 16.26 3.60 -10.40
CA ALA A 105 15.78 3.59 -11.78
C ALA A 105 14.30 3.94 -11.87
N GLU A 106 13.92 4.67 -12.93
CA GLU A 106 12.51 4.92 -13.22
C GLU A 106 11.75 3.62 -13.46
N PRO A 107 10.54 3.46 -12.89
CA PRO A 107 9.71 2.29 -13.17
C PRO A 107 9.25 2.28 -14.61
N GLN A 108 9.10 1.10 -15.17
CA GLN A 108 8.36 0.95 -16.43
C GLN A 108 6.86 1.07 -16.13
N LEU A 109 6.20 2.00 -16.80
CA LEU A 109 4.76 2.22 -16.65
C LEU A 109 4.00 1.54 -17.80
N TYR A 110 2.98 0.77 -17.44
CA TYR A 110 2.06 0.14 -18.36
C TYR A 110 0.63 0.58 -18.07
N ASP A 111 -0.06 1.11 -19.08
CA ASP A 111 -1.49 1.37 -19.02
C ASP A 111 -2.25 0.08 -19.32
N ALA A 112 -2.92 -0.44 -18.32
CA ALA A 112 -3.81 -1.59 -18.46
C ALA A 112 -5.21 -1.09 -18.84
N HIS A 113 -5.42 -0.68 -20.09
CA HIS A 113 -6.72 -0.18 -20.55
C HIS A 113 -7.78 -1.29 -20.52
N VAL A 114 -8.70 -1.19 -19.60
CA VAL A 114 -10.02 -1.80 -19.69
C VAL A 114 -10.97 -0.74 -20.27
N GLU A 115 -11.32 -0.87 -21.52
CA GLU A 115 -12.11 0.12 -22.30
C GLU A 115 -13.56 0.34 -21.76
N GLU A 116 -14.02 -0.37 -20.74
CA GLU A 116 -15.44 -0.43 -20.36
C GLU A 116 -15.84 0.33 -19.09
N VAL A 117 -14.94 0.97 -18.33
CA VAL A 117 -15.30 1.57 -17.03
C VAL A 117 -15.30 3.11 -17.02
N ARG A 118 -15.16 3.76 -18.16
CA ARG A 118 -15.11 5.25 -18.22
C ARG A 118 -16.45 5.99 -17.96
N SER A 119 -17.51 5.32 -17.54
CA SER A 119 -18.84 5.97 -17.53
C SER A 119 -19.44 6.30 -16.17
N ALA A 120 -18.80 6.16 -15.07
CA ALA A 120 -19.48 6.45 -13.80
C ALA A 120 -18.57 6.86 -12.63
N HIS A 121 -17.72 7.83 -12.69
CA HIS A 121 -17.29 8.54 -11.46
C HIS A 121 -16.36 9.71 -11.81
N ASN A 122 -16.94 10.82 -12.26
CA ASN A 122 -16.31 12.14 -12.23
C ASN A 122 -16.80 12.94 -11.01
N GLU A 123 -16.89 12.32 -9.86
CA GLU A 123 -16.96 13.09 -8.63
C GLU A 123 -15.58 12.98 -7.99
N GLU A 124 -14.77 14.03 -8.17
CA GLU A 124 -13.56 14.23 -7.38
C GLU A 124 -14.00 14.20 -5.92
N PRO A 125 -13.52 13.24 -5.09
CA PRO A 125 -13.75 13.36 -3.67
C PRO A 125 -13.00 14.62 -3.23
N GLU A 126 -13.72 15.61 -2.70
CA GLU A 126 -13.09 16.64 -1.87
C GLU A 126 -12.46 15.91 -0.68
N VAL A 127 -11.20 15.54 -0.82
CA VAL A 127 -10.38 15.04 0.28
C VAL A 127 -10.11 16.24 1.18
N GLY A 128 -11.03 16.47 2.08
CA GLY A 128 -10.83 17.43 3.16
C GLY A 128 -9.71 16.93 4.06
N HIS A 129 -8.50 17.36 3.78
CA HIS A 129 -7.35 17.17 4.66
C HIS A 129 -7.53 18.03 5.91
N ALA A 130 -8.33 17.55 6.87
CA ALA A 130 -8.20 18.02 8.23
C ALA A 130 -7.23 17.06 8.93
N PRO A 131 -5.99 17.49 9.22
CA PRO A 131 -5.12 16.67 10.05
C PRO A 131 -5.83 16.45 11.40
N PRO A 132 -5.70 15.27 12.01
CA PRO A 132 -6.27 15.04 13.33
C PRO A 132 -5.71 16.10 14.29
N GLU A 133 -6.60 16.95 14.81
CA GLU A 133 -6.23 18.00 15.75
C GLU A 133 -5.58 17.36 16.98
N GLY A 134 -4.30 17.63 17.22
CA GLY A 134 -3.63 17.42 18.49
C GLY A 134 -2.86 16.11 18.70
N GLY A 135 -2.46 15.40 17.67
CA GLY A 135 -1.58 14.24 17.83
C GLY A 135 -0.12 14.66 18.03
N GLY A 136 0.35 14.71 19.28
CA GLY A 136 1.80 14.77 19.54
C GLY A 136 2.47 13.53 18.96
N VAL A 137 3.77 13.66 18.59
CA VAL A 137 4.57 12.52 18.13
C VAL A 137 4.47 11.36 19.11
N VAL A 138 4.00 10.22 18.65
CA VAL A 138 3.88 9.00 19.46
C VAL A 138 5.08 8.12 19.16
N TRP A 139 6.03 8.05 20.12
CA TRP A 139 7.12 7.10 20.03
C TRP A 139 6.76 5.79 20.72
N ASP A 140 6.91 4.68 20.02
CA ASP A 140 6.64 3.34 20.51
C ASP A 140 7.94 2.52 20.46
N GLU A 141 8.15 1.62 21.43
CA GLU A 141 9.36 0.77 21.47
C GLU A 141 9.57 -0.08 20.22
N ARG A 142 8.50 -0.37 19.46
CA ARG A 142 8.60 -1.06 18.17
C ARG A 142 9.40 -0.27 17.15
N LEU A 143 9.34 1.07 17.22
CA LEU A 143 10.09 1.96 16.34
C LEU A 143 11.60 1.87 16.60
N ASP A 144 12.02 1.64 17.84
CA ASP A 144 13.44 1.48 18.19
C ASP A 144 14.09 0.30 17.43
N ALA A 145 13.29 -0.69 17.06
CA ALA A 145 13.77 -1.87 16.35
C ALA A 145 13.50 -1.83 14.84
N LEU A 146 12.82 -0.79 14.33
CA LEU A 146 12.34 -0.74 12.95
C LEU A 146 13.48 -0.93 11.96
N GLY A 147 14.47 -0.06 11.92
CA GLY A 147 15.58 -0.15 10.96
C GLY A 147 16.48 -1.38 11.14
N ALA A 148 16.58 -1.93 12.37
CA ALA A 148 17.41 -3.08 12.66
C ALA A 148 16.74 -4.43 12.33
N ARG A 149 15.43 -4.53 12.53
CA ARG A 149 14.66 -5.77 12.31
C ARG A 149 13.89 -5.78 10.99
N HIS A 150 13.57 -4.60 10.49
CA HIS A 150 12.81 -4.37 9.28
C HIS A 150 13.56 -3.35 8.44
N PRO A 151 14.68 -3.76 7.79
CA PRO A 151 15.49 -2.82 7.01
C PRO A 151 14.71 -2.20 5.86
N ASP A 152 13.71 -2.93 5.37
CA ASP A 152 12.79 -2.48 4.34
C ASP A 152 11.35 -2.52 4.88
N ALA A 153 10.58 -1.50 4.54
CA ALA A 153 9.17 -1.42 4.88
C ALA A 153 8.35 -0.92 3.67
N VAL A 154 7.06 -1.21 3.66
CA VAL A 154 6.16 -0.68 2.65
C VAL A 154 5.70 0.70 3.10
N LEU A 155 6.08 1.73 2.35
CA LEU A 155 5.55 3.08 2.48
C LEU A 155 4.34 3.23 1.57
N ALA A 156 3.19 3.57 2.13
CA ALA A 156 1.97 3.86 1.40
C ALA A 156 1.54 5.32 1.64
N PHE A 157 1.15 6.00 0.57
CA PHE A 157 0.70 7.38 0.57
C PHE A 157 -0.36 7.59 -0.53
N VAL A 158 -0.96 8.76 -0.58
CA VAL A 158 -1.91 9.13 -1.64
C VAL A 158 -1.17 9.95 -2.68
N GLY A 159 -1.20 9.49 -3.93
CA GLY A 159 -0.62 10.24 -5.05
C GLY A 159 -1.45 11.47 -5.43
N PRO A 160 -0.89 12.39 -6.26
CA PRO A 160 -1.56 13.63 -6.67
C PRO A 160 -2.85 13.42 -7.45
N ASP A 161 -3.04 12.22 -7.99
CA ASP A 161 -4.26 11.81 -8.71
C ASP A 161 -5.31 11.17 -7.79
N GLY A 162 -5.06 11.12 -6.49
CA GLY A 162 -5.93 10.53 -5.47
C GLY A 162 -5.95 9.01 -5.44
N PHE A 163 -5.07 8.33 -6.21
CA PHE A 163 -4.88 6.90 -6.04
C PHE A 163 -3.89 6.62 -4.89
N PRO A 164 -4.12 5.56 -4.11
CA PRO A 164 -3.10 5.09 -3.20
C PRO A 164 -1.87 4.63 -4.00
N PHE A 165 -0.71 4.87 -3.44
CA PHE A 165 0.58 4.44 -3.96
C PHE A 165 1.32 3.68 -2.88
N ALA A 166 2.09 2.68 -3.25
CA ALA A 166 2.92 1.94 -2.31
C ALA A 166 4.26 1.58 -2.94
N VAL A 167 5.30 1.64 -2.13
CA VAL A 167 6.65 1.29 -2.54
C VAL A 167 7.39 0.70 -1.34
N ARG A 168 8.26 -0.28 -1.57
CA ARG A 168 9.12 -0.83 -0.52
C ARG A 168 10.39 0.00 -0.45
N VAL A 169 10.68 0.54 0.72
CA VAL A 169 11.77 1.48 0.94
C VAL A 169 12.62 1.07 2.15
N PRO A 170 13.93 1.31 2.11
CA PRO A 170 14.77 1.24 3.29
C PRO A 170 14.35 2.30 4.30
N VAL A 171 14.36 1.93 5.59
CA VAL A 171 13.96 2.83 6.66
C VAL A 171 15.00 2.84 7.79
N ALA A 172 15.09 3.99 8.45
CA ALA A 172 15.85 4.17 9.68
C ALA A 172 15.02 4.98 10.67
N THR A 173 15.44 5.02 11.92
CA THR A 173 14.73 5.78 12.96
C THR A 173 15.65 6.79 13.62
N ASP A 174 15.13 7.97 13.87
CA ASP A 174 15.72 8.98 14.73
C ASP A 174 14.79 9.22 15.92
N ARG A 175 15.13 8.61 17.05
CA ARG A 175 14.34 8.72 18.28
C ARG A 175 14.39 10.12 18.88
N GLU A 176 15.54 10.81 18.76
CA GLU A 176 15.69 12.16 19.32
C GLU A 176 14.82 13.16 18.58
N ALA A 177 14.79 13.06 17.24
CA ALA A 177 13.90 13.85 16.40
C ALA A 177 12.44 13.35 16.41
N GLY A 178 12.19 12.11 16.87
CA GLY A 178 10.86 11.48 16.89
C GLY A 178 10.34 11.14 15.49
N VAL A 179 11.22 10.74 14.56
CA VAL A 179 10.86 10.50 13.16
C VAL A 179 11.35 9.15 12.66
N VAL A 180 10.67 8.62 11.65
CA VAL A 180 11.16 7.54 10.81
C VAL A 180 11.69 8.16 9.51
N LEU A 181 12.93 7.86 9.18
CA LEU A 181 13.60 8.32 7.97
C LEU A 181 13.31 7.30 6.85
N VAL A 182 12.92 7.79 5.70
CA VAL A 182 12.85 7.02 4.46
C VAL A 182 14.21 7.22 3.77
N ALA A 183 15.04 6.17 3.81
CA ALA A 183 16.46 6.27 3.46
C ALA A 183 16.72 6.26 1.93
N ALA A 184 15.69 6.09 1.11
CA ALA A 184 15.78 6.19 -0.33
C ALA A 184 14.64 7.04 -0.87
N ASP A 185 14.92 7.80 -1.92
CA ASP A 185 13.91 8.46 -2.74
C ASP A 185 13.64 7.55 -3.95
N PRO A 186 12.56 6.75 -3.94
CA PRO A 186 12.28 5.86 -5.05
C PRO A 186 11.91 6.69 -6.29
N VAL A 187 12.82 6.70 -7.27
CA VAL A 187 12.64 7.45 -8.50
C VAL A 187 11.34 7.06 -9.19
N GLY A 188 10.59 8.05 -9.63
CA GLY A 188 9.30 7.86 -10.30
C GLY A 188 8.12 7.54 -9.37
N ALA A 189 8.32 7.48 -8.05
CA ALA A 189 7.22 7.48 -7.10
C ALA A 189 6.74 8.93 -6.90
N PRO A 190 5.45 9.22 -7.05
CA PRO A 190 4.91 10.59 -6.92
C PRO A 190 4.68 10.94 -5.44
N ILE A 191 5.77 10.95 -4.65
CA ILE A 191 5.70 11.23 -3.21
C ILE A 191 5.42 12.72 -3.00
N GLU A 192 4.42 13.01 -2.18
CA GLU A 192 4.04 14.35 -1.76
C GLU A 192 3.85 14.37 -0.24
N PRO A 193 4.04 15.53 0.42
CA PRO A 193 3.71 15.69 1.83
C PRO A 193 2.25 15.37 2.12
N GLY A 194 1.98 14.62 3.19
CA GLY A 194 0.62 14.25 3.56
C GLY A 194 0.56 13.04 4.49
N LEU A 195 -0.63 12.48 4.65
CA LEU A 195 -0.82 11.27 5.45
C LEU A 195 -0.17 10.06 4.78
N ALA A 196 0.56 9.28 5.57
CA ALA A 196 1.20 8.06 5.09
C ALA A 196 1.11 6.93 6.11
N CYS A 197 1.23 5.71 5.61
CA CYS A 197 1.33 4.49 6.39
C CYS A 197 2.64 3.78 6.03
N LEU A 198 3.40 3.41 7.04
CA LEU A 198 4.54 2.54 6.88
C LEU A 198 4.20 1.19 7.48
N CYS A 199 4.21 0.15 6.66
CA CYS A 199 3.97 -1.22 7.08
C CYS A 199 5.31 -1.96 7.22
N ALA A 200 5.64 -2.33 8.44
CA ALA A 200 6.81 -3.14 8.75
C ALA A 200 6.40 -4.60 8.81
N ASP A 201 6.68 -5.35 7.76
CA ASP A 201 6.43 -6.79 7.72
C ASP A 201 7.46 -7.54 8.56
N ALA A 202 7.00 -8.58 9.25
CA ALA A 202 7.88 -9.53 9.90
C ALA A 202 7.62 -10.94 9.37
N PRO A 203 8.67 -11.75 9.17
CA PRO A 203 8.53 -13.15 8.76
C PRO A 203 7.69 -13.98 9.73
N ASP A 204 7.62 -13.57 10.99
CA ASP A 204 6.85 -14.21 12.06
C ASP A 204 5.41 -13.66 12.20
N ARG A 205 4.93 -12.85 11.25
CA ARG A 205 3.62 -12.19 11.25
C ARG A 205 3.40 -11.24 12.43
N ARG A 206 4.45 -10.70 13.02
CA ARG A 206 4.40 -9.66 14.05
C ARG A 206 4.71 -8.29 13.48
N GLY A 207 4.22 -8.03 12.28
CA GLY A 207 4.28 -6.74 11.65
C GLY A 207 3.53 -5.67 12.44
N PHE A 208 3.78 -4.43 12.12
CA PHE A 208 3.05 -3.29 12.66
C PHE A 208 2.99 -2.16 11.65
N HIS A 209 2.01 -1.28 11.85
CA HIS A 209 1.83 -0.10 11.02
C HIS A 209 2.22 1.15 11.80
N VAL A 210 2.91 2.04 11.13
CA VAL A 210 3.20 3.39 11.61
C VAL A 210 2.40 4.36 10.75
N LEU A 211 1.40 4.98 11.34
CA LEU A 211 0.59 6.01 10.70
C LEU A 211 1.14 7.36 11.10
N GLY A 212 1.29 8.27 10.14
CA GLY A 212 1.90 9.56 10.43
C GLY A 212 1.79 10.54 9.27
N ASP A 213 2.38 11.70 9.50
CA ASP A 213 2.55 12.72 8.48
C ASP A 213 3.90 12.53 7.79
N LEU A 214 3.87 12.37 6.48
CA LEU A 214 5.05 12.31 5.63
C LEU A 214 5.39 13.73 5.18
N ASP A 215 6.64 14.11 5.32
CA ASP A 215 7.13 15.44 4.94
C ASP A 215 8.55 15.32 4.43
N GLU A 216 9.02 16.33 3.69
CA GLU A 216 10.40 16.43 3.24
C GLU A 216 11.19 17.37 4.16
N ASP A 217 12.21 16.85 4.82
CA ASP A 217 13.14 17.64 5.64
C ASP A 217 14.55 17.56 5.02
N ARG A 218 15.03 18.67 4.45
CA ARG A 218 16.36 18.83 3.86
C ARG A 218 16.71 17.79 2.78
N GLY A 219 15.74 17.44 1.95
CA GLY A 219 15.93 16.48 0.88
C GLY A 219 15.83 15.02 1.32
N VAL A 220 15.31 14.77 2.52
CA VAL A 220 15.04 13.44 3.05
C VAL A 220 13.57 13.33 3.43
N TRP A 221 12.91 12.30 3.01
CA TRP A 221 11.55 12.01 3.42
C TRP A 221 11.52 11.51 4.87
N VAL A 222 10.69 12.13 5.68
CA VAL A 222 10.51 11.81 7.10
C VAL A 222 9.04 11.54 7.41
N LEU A 223 8.77 10.44 8.10
CA LEU A 223 7.45 10.14 8.64
C LEU A 223 7.43 10.51 10.12
N ARG A 224 6.51 11.41 10.51
CA ARG A 224 6.24 11.80 11.90
C ARG A 224 5.12 10.93 12.45
N PRO A 225 5.41 9.94 13.32
CA PRO A 225 4.40 9.03 13.80
C PRO A 225 3.36 9.74 14.67
N HIS A 226 2.10 9.54 14.40
CA HIS A 226 1.00 9.91 15.30
C HIS A 226 0.30 8.65 15.89
N ARG A 227 0.51 7.47 15.29
CA ARG A 227 -0.03 6.22 15.78
C ARG A 227 0.83 5.03 15.35
N VAL A 228 1.06 4.10 16.27
CA VAL A 228 1.62 2.78 15.95
C VAL A 228 0.57 1.72 16.26
N ALA A 229 0.18 0.95 15.27
CA ALA A 229 -0.84 -0.08 15.38
C ALA A 229 -0.23 -1.47 15.14
N PRO A 230 -0.72 -2.53 15.80
CA PRO A 230 -0.34 -3.89 15.47
C PRO A 230 -0.80 -4.20 14.04
N ASP A 231 -0.20 -5.21 13.43
CA ASP A 231 -0.63 -5.69 12.11
C ASP A 231 -2.13 -6.00 12.10
N LEU A 232 -2.84 -5.33 11.21
CA LEU A 232 -4.29 -5.43 11.10
C LEU A 232 -4.75 -6.78 10.51
N ALA A 233 -3.84 -7.56 9.92
CA ALA A 233 -4.15 -8.90 9.41
C ALA A 233 -4.45 -9.91 10.55
N GLY A 234 -3.95 -9.68 11.76
CA GLY A 234 -4.12 -10.59 12.91
C GLY A 234 -5.41 -10.43 13.71
N THR A 235 -6.17 -9.36 13.53
CA THR A 235 -7.33 -9.08 14.39
C THR A 235 -8.53 -10.00 14.14
N ALA A 236 -8.67 -10.58 12.96
CA ALA A 236 -9.77 -11.51 12.65
C ALA A 236 -9.58 -12.91 13.29
N GLU A 237 -8.34 -13.31 13.58
CA GLU A 237 -8.05 -14.64 14.14
C GLU A 237 -8.10 -14.67 15.67
N HIS A 238 -7.83 -13.55 16.35
CA HIS A 238 -7.89 -13.45 17.81
C HIS A 238 -9.32 -13.43 18.37
N ALA A 239 -10.29 -12.94 17.59
CA ALA A 239 -11.70 -12.97 17.97
C ALA A 239 -12.29 -14.39 18.04
N ARG A 240 -11.65 -15.38 17.38
CA ARG A 240 -12.11 -16.79 17.39
C ARG A 240 -11.57 -17.63 18.53
N ARG A 241 -10.51 -17.20 19.24
CA ARG A 241 -9.90 -17.97 20.35
C ARG A 241 -10.42 -17.59 21.73
N GLY A 242 -11.33 -16.63 21.82
CA GLY A 242 -11.91 -16.12 23.08
C GLY A 242 -13.36 -16.50 23.32
N ARG A 243 -13.89 -17.57 22.66
CA ARG A 243 -15.22 -18.13 22.98
C ARG A 243 -15.13 -19.61 23.30
#